data_47ce4e045ee825242dfc53adaf53529b
#
_entry.id   47ce4e045ee825242dfc53adaf53529b
#
_cell.length_a   1.000
_cell.length_b   1.000
_cell.length_c   1.000
_cell.angle_alpha   90.00
_cell.angle_beta   90.00
_cell.angle_gamma   90.00
#
_symmetry.space_group_name_H-M   'P 1'
#
loop_
_entity.id
_entity.type
_entity.pdbx_description
1 polymer ?
#
loop_
_entity_poly.entity_id
_entity_poly.type
_entity_poly.pdbx_seq_one_letter_code
_entity_poly.pdbx_strand_id
1 'polypeptide(L)'
;RYLDDPYLAGYALRALVSTPGTEALLLAEAGKDDLTAARKQALAYAFAEKRLAAAEPFLLTWLEGADAQTAEQIYNALAACGSQASLKPLAAAAAKTGYAWDDAGAADAYLRLLARLAAAGDARAVKAAKGLLKCDLQYIRGGALAILADALGVQKAMPYVLKALEEGPAE
;
A
#
# COMPACT_ATOMS: atom_id res chain seq x y z
N ARG A 1 3.55 15.59 21.33
CA ARG A 1 4.77 16.00 22.06
C ARG A 1 5.87 14.92 21.97
N TYR A 2 5.61 13.67 22.34
CA TYR A 2 6.65 12.63 22.34
C TYR A 2 6.97 12.03 20.97
N LEU A 3 6.10 12.20 19.97
CA LEU A 3 6.34 11.71 18.61
C LEU A 3 7.39 12.54 17.84
N ASP A 4 7.72 13.74 18.30
CA ASP A 4 8.77 14.59 17.71
C ASP A 4 10.10 14.47 18.46
N ASP A 5 10.13 13.75 19.57
CA ASP A 5 11.33 13.54 20.37
C ASP A 5 12.11 12.34 19.80
N PRO A 6 13.36 12.54 19.33
CA PRO A 6 14.13 11.48 18.68
C PRO A 6 14.40 10.26 19.56
N TYR A 7 14.37 10.42 20.89
CA TYR A 7 14.59 9.32 21.84
C TYR A 7 13.30 8.63 22.26
N LEU A 8 12.18 9.37 22.31
CA LEU A 8 10.91 8.88 22.85
C LEU A 8 9.90 8.48 21.76
N ALA A 9 10.08 8.96 20.52
CA ALA A 9 9.12 8.72 19.44
C ALA A 9 8.80 7.24 19.23
N GLY A 10 9.82 6.38 19.23
CA GLY A 10 9.62 4.93 19.02
C GLY A 10 8.86 4.26 20.17
N TYR A 11 9.06 4.69 21.41
CA TYR A 11 8.31 4.18 22.56
C TYR A 11 6.88 4.69 22.57
N ALA A 12 6.68 5.97 22.29
CA ALA A 12 5.36 6.59 22.20
C ALA A 12 4.52 5.93 21.09
N LEU A 13 5.13 5.69 19.93
CA LEU A 13 4.48 5.03 18.81
C LEU A 13 4.08 3.60 19.15
N ARG A 14 4.97 2.81 19.72
CA ARG A 14 4.64 1.45 20.21
C ARG A 14 3.49 1.46 21.20
N ALA A 15 3.50 2.38 22.17
CA ALA A 15 2.42 2.50 23.14
C ALA A 15 1.08 2.81 22.47
N LEU A 16 1.05 3.74 21.50
CA LEU A 16 -0.14 4.08 20.74
C LEU A 16 -0.68 2.89 19.93
N VAL A 17 0.21 2.16 19.27
CA VAL A 17 -0.16 0.97 18.46
C VAL A 17 -0.68 -0.15 19.35
N SER A 18 -0.01 -0.43 20.49
CA SER A 18 -0.36 -1.54 21.38
C SER A 18 -1.60 -1.28 22.24
N THR A 19 -1.97 -0.01 22.45
CA THR A 19 -3.09 0.35 23.33
C THR A 19 -4.41 0.31 22.54
N PRO A 20 -5.38 -0.50 22.96
CA PRO A 20 -6.74 -0.49 22.37
C PRO A 20 -7.43 0.86 22.58
N GLY A 21 -8.26 1.26 21.61
CA GLY A 21 -9.08 2.48 21.74
C GLY A 21 -8.34 3.80 21.46
N THR A 22 -7.09 3.74 20.97
CA THR A 22 -6.32 4.94 20.58
C THR A 22 -6.65 5.47 19.19
N GLU A 23 -7.52 4.79 18.43
CA GLU A 23 -7.84 5.08 17.04
C GLU A 23 -8.37 6.52 16.85
N ALA A 24 -9.31 6.93 17.71
CA ALA A 24 -9.86 8.28 17.68
C ALA A 24 -8.79 9.36 17.97
N LEU A 25 -7.86 9.09 18.87
CA LEU A 25 -6.75 9.99 19.18
C LEU A 25 -5.79 10.11 18.01
N LEU A 26 -5.48 8.99 17.33
CA LEU A 26 -4.63 8.97 16.15
C LEU A 26 -5.26 9.76 14.99
N LEU A 27 -6.56 9.62 14.75
CA LEU A 27 -7.29 10.38 13.73
C LEU A 27 -7.37 11.87 14.08
N ALA A 28 -7.61 12.22 15.34
CA ALA A 28 -7.61 13.60 15.79
C ALA A 28 -6.23 14.27 15.63
N GLU A 29 -5.15 13.52 15.88
CA GLU A 29 -3.80 13.98 15.62
C GLU A 29 -3.54 14.19 14.12
N ALA A 30 -4.01 13.28 13.27
CA ALA A 30 -3.87 13.37 11.82
C ALA A 30 -4.59 14.58 11.20
N GLY A 31 -5.63 15.08 11.84
CA GLY A 31 -6.39 16.25 11.39
C GLY A 31 -5.75 17.60 11.70
N LYS A 32 -4.55 17.64 12.28
CA LYS A 32 -3.83 18.90 12.55
C LYS A 32 -3.13 19.42 11.30
N ASP A 33 -3.10 20.72 11.13
CA ASP A 33 -2.54 21.38 9.94
C ASP A 33 -0.99 21.44 9.94
N ASP A 34 -0.35 21.36 11.10
CA ASP A 34 1.08 21.61 11.32
C ASP A 34 1.91 20.33 11.53
N LEU A 35 1.53 19.22 10.91
CA LEU A 35 2.22 17.95 11.06
C LEU A 35 3.59 17.95 10.37
N THR A 36 4.64 17.68 11.14
CA THR A 36 5.99 17.44 10.61
C THR A 36 6.04 16.14 9.80
N ALA A 37 7.02 15.98 8.91
CA ALA A 37 7.24 14.75 8.16
C ALA A 37 7.41 13.53 9.09
N ALA A 38 8.21 13.67 10.16
CA ALA A 38 8.41 12.62 11.16
C ALA A 38 7.09 12.20 11.82
N ARG A 39 6.20 13.15 12.10
CA ARG A 39 4.89 12.88 12.69
C ARG A 39 3.95 12.18 11.72
N LYS A 40 3.94 12.60 10.44
CA LYS A 40 3.19 11.90 9.38
C LYS A 40 3.66 10.46 9.20
N GLN A 41 4.98 10.22 9.20
CA GLN A 41 5.57 8.87 9.14
C GLN A 41 5.13 8.01 10.33
N ALA A 42 5.21 8.54 11.55
CA ALA A 42 4.80 7.83 12.76
C ALA A 42 3.29 7.49 12.76
N LEU A 43 2.45 8.43 12.33
CA LEU A 43 1.01 8.20 12.21
C LEU A 43 0.69 7.20 11.10
N ALA A 44 1.34 7.29 9.93
CA ALA A 44 1.17 6.33 8.84
C ALA A 44 1.53 4.91 9.30
N TYR A 45 2.63 4.73 10.01
CA TYR A 45 2.98 3.44 10.62
C TYR A 45 1.89 2.94 11.57
N ALA A 46 1.39 3.80 12.48
CA ALA A 46 0.33 3.42 13.42
C ALA A 46 -0.98 3.03 12.71
N PHE A 47 -1.33 3.72 11.62
CA PHE A 47 -2.50 3.39 10.80
C PHE A 47 -2.36 2.06 10.08
N ALA A 48 -1.15 1.74 9.59
CA ALA A 48 -0.85 0.45 8.97
C ALA A 48 -1.01 -0.70 9.97
N GLU A 49 -0.39 -0.58 11.15
CA GLU A 49 -0.42 -1.60 12.20
C GLU A 49 -1.84 -1.85 12.74
N LYS A 50 -2.60 -0.78 12.92
CA LYS A 50 -4.00 -0.87 13.36
C LYS A 50 -4.99 -1.14 12.23
N ARG A 51 -4.54 -1.19 10.97
CA ARG A 51 -5.39 -1.30 9.76
C ARG A 51 -6.56 -0.31 9.78
N LEU A 52 -6.26 0.94 10.13
CA LEU A 52 -7.25 1.98 10.38
C LEU A 52 -7.74 2.60 9.06
N ALA A 53 -8.78 2.03 8.47
CA ALA A 53 -9.33 2.48 7.18
C ALA A 53 -9.78 3.96 7.18
N ALA A 54 -10.26 4.47 8.31
CA ALA A 54 -10.66 5.87 8.45
C ALA A 54 -9.50 6.88 8.26
N ALA A 55 -8.25 6.41 8.27
CA ALA A 55 -7.06 7.25 8.03
C ALA A 55 -6.78 7.49 6.54
N GLU A 56 -7.40 6.74 5.62
CA GLU A 56 -7.12 6.82 4.19
C GLU A 56 -7.17 8.24 3.61
N PRO A 57 -8.16 9.10 3.92
CA PRO A 57 -8.19 10.47 3.39
C PRO A 57 -6.96 11.30 3.77
N PHE A 58 -6.48 11.17 5.01
CA PHE A 58 -5.27 11.86 5.47
C PHE A 58 -4.03 11.37 4.72
N LEU A 59 -3.88 10.04 4.59
CA LEU A 59 -2.77 9.42 3.87
C LEU A 59 -2.71 9.88 2.42
N LEU A 60 -3.85 9.94 1.73
CA LEU A 60 -3.93 10.41 0.34
C LEU A 60 -3.55 11.89 0.22
N THR A 61 -3.99 12.75 1.15
CA THR A 61 -3.62 14.16 1.18
C THR A 61 -2.12 14.35 1.44
N TRP A 62 -1.54 13.56 2.34
CA TRP A 62 -0.13 13.67 2.71
C TRP A 62 0.84 13.21 1.61
N LEU A 63 0.37 12.46 0.60
CA LEU A 63 1.20 12.06 -0.55
C LEU A 63 1.62 13.26 -1.39
N GLU A 64 0.86 14.34 -1.38
CA GLU A 64 1.21 15.57 -2.10
C GLU A 64 2.43 16.23 -1.44
N GLY A 65 3.56 16.26 -2.17
CA GLY A 65 4.81 16.86 -1.69
C GLY A 65 5.57 16.04 -0.64
N ALA A 66 5.20 14.76 -0.41
CA ALA A 66 5.94 13.87 0.48
C ALA A 66 7.34 13.57 -0.10
N ASP A 67 8.37 13.60 0.76
CA ASP A 67 9.67 13.03 0.45
C ASP A 67 9.60 11.49 0.35
N ALA A 68 10.65 10.85 -0.16
CA ALA A 68 10.67 9.40 -0.41
C ALA A 68 10.41 8.59 0.87
N GLN A 69 10.99 8.98 2.01
CA GLN A 69 10.81 8.28 3.28
C GLN A 69 9.37 8.41 3.81
N THR A 70 8.79 9.59 3.69
CA THR A 70 7.39 9.82 4.09
C THR A 70 6.44 9.08 3.15
N ALA A 71 6.71 9.10 1.83
CA ALA A 71 5.93 8.37 0.85
C ALA A 71 5.96 6.86 1.10
N GLU A 72 7.11 6.28 1.45
CA GLU A 72 7.24 4.87 1.83
C GLU A 72 6.28 4.48 2.95
N GLN A 73 6.26 5.24 4.04
CA GLN A 73 5.37 4.97 5.17
C GLN A 73 3.89 5.11 4.78
N ILE A 74 3.57 6.11 3.95
CA ILE A 74 2.20 6.31 3.46
C ILE A 74 1.78 5.16 2.53
N TYR A 75 2.64 4.72 1.60
CA TYR A 75 2.34 3.59 0.72
C TYR A 75 2.13 2.30 1.51
N ASN A 76 2.97 2.04 2.52
CA ASN A 76 2.81 0.92 3.43
C ASN A 76 1.45 0.96 4.16
N ALA A 77 1.05 2.14 4.64
CA ALA A 77 -0.23 2.32 5.31
C ALA A 77 -1.42 2.12 4.34
N LEU A 78 -1.36 2.70 3.15
CA LEU A 78 -2.40 2.52 2.12
C LEU A 78 -2.51 1.06 1.66
N ALA A 79 -1.40 0.33 1.56
CA ALA A 79 -1.43 -1.11 1.30
C ALA A 79 -2.16 -1.89 2.40
N ALA A 80 -1.97 -1.51 3.67
CA ALA A 80 -2.54 -2.20 4.83
C ALA A 80 -4.02 -1.85 5.07
N CYS A 81 -4.41 -0.56 4.94
CA CYS A 81 -5.73 -0.08 5.34
C CYS A 81 -6.50 0.70 4.25
N GLY A 82 -5.88 1.03 3.11
CA GLY A 82 -6.53 1.75 2.01
C GLY A 82 -7.70 0.98 1.37
N SER A 83 -8.55 1.69 0.69
CA SER A 83 -9.70 1.16 -0.05
C SER A 83 -9.46 1.22 -1.57
N GLN A 84 -10.53 1.08 -2.33
CA GLN A 84 -10.54 1.32 -3.78
C GLN A 84 -10.05 2.73 -4.15
N ALA A 85 -10.19 3.72 -3.28
CA ALA A 85 -9.73 5.09 -3.53
C ALA A 85 -8.20 5.15 -3.66
N SER A 86 -7.47 4.27 -2.97
CA SER A 86 -6.01 4.18 -3.04
C SER A 86 -5.48 3.48 -4.29
N LEU A 87 -6.31 2.75 -5.05
CA LEU A 87 -5.86 2.01 -6.24
C LEU A 87 -5.21 2.92 -7.29
N LYS A 88 -5.88 4.02 -7.65
CA LYS A 88 -5.38 4.94 -8.68
C LYS A 88 -4.12 5.70 -8.24
N PRO A 89 -4.06 6.29 -7.03
CA PRO A 89 -2.84 6.92 -6.53
C PRO A 89 -1.63 5.99 -6.49
N LEU A 90 -1.77 4.77 -5.95
CA LEU A 90 -0.67 3.80 -5.89
C LEU A 90 -0.26 3.30 -7.28
N ALA A 91 -1.23 3.01 -8.17
CA ALA A 91 -0.93 2.66 -9.55
C ALA A 91 -0.14 3.76 -10.28
N ALA A 92 -0.53 5.03 -10.09
CA ALA A 92 0.15 6.16 -10.68
C ALA A 92 1.57 6.34 -10.12
N ALA A 93 1.77 6.11 -8.83
CA ALA A 93 3.08 6.15 -8.20
C ALA A 93 3.99 5.04 -8.75
N ALA A 94 3.52 3.79 -8.79
CA ALA A 94 4.25 2.66 -9.34
C ALA A 94 4.59 2.84 -10.84
N ALA A 95 3.67 3.42 -11.60
CA ALA A 95 3.88 3.66 -13.03
C ALA A 95 4.97 4.72 -13.32
N LYS A 96 5.24 5.67 -12.40
CA LYS A 96 6.31 6.67 -12.57
C LYS A 96 7.70 6.03 -12.71
N THR A 97 7.92 4.90 -12.06
CA THR A 97 9.17 4.13 -12.14
C THR A 97 9.07 2.96 -13.12
N GLY A 98 8.00 2.88 -13.92
CA GLY A 98 7.72 1.72 -14.77
C GLY A 98 7.54 0.43 -13.97
N TYR A 99 7.06 0.54 -12.74
CA TYR A 99 6.95 -0.55 -11.76
C TYR A 99 8.31 -1.13 -11.32
N ALA A 100 9.42 -0.51 -11.67
CA ALA A 100 10.72 -0.91 -11.15
C ALA A 100 10.80 -0.65 -9.65
N TRP A 101 11.77 -1.30 -9.00
CA TRP A 101 12.04 -1.04 -7.59
C TRP A 101 12.41 0.43 -7.37
N ASP A 102 11.86 1.03 -6.34
CA ASP A 102 12.17 2.39 -5.89
C ASP A 102 12.24 2.40 -4.35
N ASP A 103 12.94 3.40 -3.80
CA ASP A 103 13.14 3.53 -2.34
C ASP A 103 11.84 3.71 -1.56
N ALA A 104 10.80 4.23 -2.20
CA ALA A 104 9.48 4.40 -1.58
C ALA A 104 8.61 3.15 -1.66
N GLY A 105 8.97 2.15 -2.48
CA GLY A 105 8.28 0.86 -2.58
C GLY A 105 6.86 0.95 -3.15
N ALA A 106 6.59 1.90 -4.05
CA ALA A 106 5.25 2.13 -4.59
C ALA A 106 4.67 0.90 -5.31
N ALA A 107 5.49 0.18 -6.08
CA ALA A 107 5.06 -1.01 -6.83
C ALA A 107 4.68 -2.17 -5.89
N ASP A 108 5.48 -2.41 -4.84
CA ASP A 108 5.18 -3.42 -3.82
C ASP A 108 3.90 -3.08 -3.05
N ALA A 109 3.77 -1.83 -2.61
CA ALA A 109 2.57 -1.37 -1.90
C ALA A 109 1.31 -1.52 -2.76
N TYR A 110 1.41 -1.24 -4.07
CA TYR A 110 0.31 -1.43 -5.01
C TYR A 110 -0.08 -2.90 -5.14
N LEU A 111 0.88 -3.82 -5.30
CA LEU A 111 0.61 -5.26 -5.35
C LEU A 111 -0.05 -5.75 -4.06
N ARG A 112 0.42 -5.32 -2.89
CA ARG A 112 -0.17 -5.68 -1.59
C ARG A 112 -1.60 -5.16 -1.43
N LEU A 113 -1.86 -3.92 -1.86
CA LEU A 113 -3.22 -3.38 -1.89
C LEU A 113 -4.14 -4.21 -2.80
N LEU A 114 -3.67 -4.53 -4.02
CA LEU A 114 -4.41 -5.37 -4.97
C LEU A 114 -4.71 -6.75 -4.38
N ALA A 115 -3.73 -7.40 -3.78
CA ALA A 115 -3.90 -8.72 -3.16
C ALA A 115 -4.99 -8.69 -2.08
N ARG A 116 -4.93 -7.71 -1.17
CA ARG A 116 -5.90 -7.57 -0.09
C ARG A 116 -7.32 -7.29 -0.60
N LEU A 117 -7.47 -6.37 -1.54
CA LEU A 117 -8.79 -6.03 -2.09
C LEU A 117 -9.36 -7.15 -2.97
N ALA A 118 -8.51 -7.81 -3.77
CA ALA A 118 -8.94 -8.94 -4.60
C ALA A 118 -9.38 -10.13 -3.75
N ALA A 119 -8.66 -10.44 -2.67
CA ALA A 119 -9.06 -11.45 -1.69
C ALA A 119 -10.39 -11.12 -1.00
N ALA A 120 -10.72 -9.84 -0.83
CA ALA A 120 -12.02 -9.38 -0.35
C ALA A 120 -13.12 -9.36 -1.44
N GLY A 121 -12.82 -9.84 -2.67
CA GLY A 121 -13.78 -9.92 -3.76
C GLY A 121 -13.92 -8.64 -4.60
N ASP A 122 -13.01 -7.67 -4.48
CA ASP A 122 -13.07 -6.44 -5.25
C ASP A 122 -12.73 -6.68 -6.73
N ALA A 123 -13.74 -6.54 -7.59
CA ALA A 123 -13.60 -6.75 -9.04
C ALA A 123 -12.65 -5.74 -9.72
N ARG A 124 -12.48 -4.53 -9.15
CA ARG A 124 -11.56 -3.52 -9.70
C ARG A 124 -10.12 -3.92 -9.42
N ALA A 125 -9.83 -4.46 -8.23
CA ALA A 125 -8.51 -5.00 -7.89
C ALA A 125 -8.16 -6.20 -8.78
N VAL A 126 -9.09 -7.13 -8.99
CA VAL A 126 -8.92 -8.25 -9.92
C VAL A 126 -8.66 -7.76 -11.35
N LYS A 127 -9.41 -6.76 -11.84
CA LYS A 127 -9.21 -6.15 -13.16
C LYS A 127 -7.83 -5.49 -13.26
N ALA A 128 -7.40 -4.78 -12.23
CA ALA A 128 -6.09 -4.14 -12.19
C ALA A 128 -4.96 -5.18 -12.21
N ALA A 129 -5.07 -6.26 -11.43
CA ALA A 129 -4.10 -7.37 -11.45
C ALA A 129 -3.99 -8.00 -12.85
N LYS A 130 -5.13 -8.21 -13.56
CA LYS A 130 -5.09 -8.67 -14.95
C LYS A 130 -4.34 -7.71 -15.88
N GLY A 131 -4.44 -6.39 -15.65
CA GLY A 131 -3.69 -5.38 -16.39
C GLY A 131 -2.18 -5.51 -16.23
N LEU A 132 -1.72 -5.85 -15.01
CA LEU A 132 -0.30 -6.01 -14.69
C LEU A 132 0.35 -7.25 -15.34
N LEU A 133 -0.43 -8.20 -15.86
CA LEU A 133 0.13 -9.33 -16.64
C LEU A 133 0.84 -8.89 -17.91
N LYS A 134 0.60 -7.66 -18.38
CA LYS A 134 1.27 -7.08 -19.56
C LYS A 134 2.53 -6.27 -19.20
N CYS A 135 2.91 -6.22 -17.92
CA CYS A 135 4.11 -5.51 -17.49
C CYS A 135 5.36 -6.29 -17.93
N ASP A 136 6.40 -5.58 -18.39
CA ASP A 136 7.65 -6.19 -18.80
C ASP A 136 8.42 -6.84 -17.65
N LEU A 137 8.20 -6.37 -16.43
CA LEU A 137 8.88 -6.86 -15.25
C LEU A 137 8.30 -8.18 -14.75
N GLN A 138 9.12 -9.23 -14.77
CA GLN A 138 8.72 -10.58 -14.41
C GLN A 138 8.13 -10.69 -12.99
N TYR A 139 8.73 -9.99 -11.99
CA TYR A 139 8.25 -10.04 -10.62
C TYR A 139 6.86 -9.39 -10.45
N ILE A 140 6.53 -8.37 -11.25
CA ILE A 140 5.19 -7.76 -11.28
C ILE A 140 4.18 -8.72 -11.87
N ARG A 141 4.52 -9.37 -13.01
CA ARG A 141 3.65 -10.40 -13.61
C ARG A 141 3.43 -11.56 -12.65
N GLY A 142 4.49 -12.03 -11.99
CA GLY A 142 4.41 -13.09 -10.99
C GLY A 142 3.51 -12.73 -9.81
N GLY A 143 3.66 -11.51 -9.26
CA GLY A 143 2.79 -10.98 -8.22
C GLY A 143 1.33 -10.89 -8.68
N ALA A 144 1.08 -10.43 -9.90
CA ALA A 144 -0.26 -10.36 -10.47
C ALA A 144 -0.90 -11.76 -10.66
N LEU A 145 -0.12 -12.75 -11.11
CA LEU A 145 -0.59 -14.15 -11.21
C LEU A 145 -0.95 -14.72 -9.84
N ALA A 146 -0.13 -14.49 -8.82
CA ALA A 146 -0.42 -14.92 -7.45
C ALA A 146 -1.73 -14.30 -6.95
N ILE A 147 -1.92 -12.99 -7.11
CA ILE A 147 -3.15 -12.30 -6.75
C ILE A 147 -4.38 -12.92 -7.45
N LEU A 148 -4.27 -13.23 -8.74
CA LEU A 148 -5.36 -13.82 -9.50
C LEU A 148 -5.64 -15.26 -9.06
N ALA A 149 -4.62 -16.05 -8.75
CA ALA A 149 -4.78 -17.41 -8.23
C ALA A 149 -5.51 -17.42 -6.89
N ASP A 150 -5.13 -16.54 -5.98
CA ASP A 150 -5.73 -16.42 -4.65
C ASP A 150 -7.19 -15.92 -4.73
N ALA A 151 -7.45 -14.91 -5.57
CA ALA A 151 -8.78 -14.28 -5.66
C ALA A 151 -9.79 -15.10 -6.46
N LEU A 152 -9.37 -15.77 -7.53
CA LEU A 152 -10.26 -16.48 -8.46
C LEU A 152 -10.30 -17.99 -8.20
N GLY A 153 -9.33 -18.51 -7.49
CA GLY A 153 -9.01 -19.92 -7.37
C GLY A 153 -8.23 -20.45 -8.57
N VAL A 154 -7.46 -21.52 -8.33
CA VAL A 154 -6.47 -22.07 -9.28
C VAL A 154 -7.09 -22.37 -10.63
N GLN A 155 -8.28 -23.00 -10.68
CA GLN A 155 -8.93 -23.38 -11.94
C GLN A 155 -9.23 -22.18 -12.85
N LYS A 156 -9.75 -21.07 -12.27
CA LYS A 156 -10.07 -19.85 -13.04
C LYS A 156 -8.84 -19.02 -13.37
N ALA A 157 -7.77 -19.16 -12.60
CA ALA A 157 -6.50 -18.49 -12.85
C ALA A 157 -5.64 -19.22 -13.90
N MET A 158 -5.84 -20.54 -14.07
CA MET A 158 -5.03 -21.37 -14.97
C MET A 158 -4.83 -20.82 -16.38
N PRO A 159 -5.85 -20.27 -17.07
CA PRO A 159 -5.64 -19.68 -18.40
C PRO A 159 -4.60 -18.54 -18.41
N TYR A 160 -4.53 -17.75 -17.35
CA TYR A 160 -3.55 -16.66 -17.23
C TYR A 160 -2.14 -17.20 -16.97
N VAL A 161 -2.03 -18.28 -16.17
CA VAL A 161 -0.75 -18.96 -15.90
C VAL A 161 -0.19 -19.58 -17.16
N LEU A 162 -1.01 -20.35 -17.91
CA LEU A 162 -0.60 -20.99 -19.16
C LEU A 162 -0.13 -19.94 -20.18
N LYS A 163 -0.89 -18.87 -20.35
CA LYS A 163 -0.51 -17.77 -21.26
C LYS A 163 0.82 -17.13 -20.84
N ALA A 164 1.06 -16.90 -19.56
CA ALA A 164 2.31 -16.33 -19.07
C ALA A 164 3.52 -17.27 -19.31
N LEU A 165 3.30 -18.59 -19.29
CA LEU A 165 4.34 -19.58 -19.60
C LEU A 165 4.65 -19.65 -21.11
N GLU A 166 3.63 -19.46 -21.96
CA GLU A 166 3.79 -19.43 -23.42
C GLU A 166 4.55 -18.17 -23.89
N GLU A 167 4.28 -17.03 -23.27
CA GLU A 167 4.91 -15.75 -23.59
C GLU A 167 6.37 -15.66 -23.13
N GLY A 168 6.82 -16.58 -22.25
CA GLY A 168 8.20 -16.71 -21.78
C GLY A 168 8.71 -15.49 -20.98
N PRO A 169 9.94 -15.56 -20.43
CA PRO A 169 10.66 -14.36 -20.02
C PRO A 169 11.03 -13.58 -21.29
N ALA A 170 10.79 -12.27 -21.32
CA ALA A 170 11.42 -11.41 -22.31
C ALA A 170 12.94 -11.55 -22.16
N GLU A 171 13.63 -12.05 -23.20
CA GLU A 171 15.09 -12.17 -23.26
C GLU A 171 15.75 -10.80 -23.19
#